data_68609cb5dcc40b54e2c31d8a7b25b647
#
_entry.id   68609cb5dcc40b54e2c31d8a7b25b647
#
_cell.length_a   1.000
_cell.length_b   1.000
_cell.length_c   1.000
_cell.angle_alpha   90.00
_cell.angle_beta   90.00
_cell.angle_gamma   90.00
#
_symmetry.space_group_name_H-M   'P 1'
#
loop_
_entity.id
_entity.type
_entity.pdbx_description
1 polymer ?
#
loop_
_entity_poly.entity_id
_entity_poly.type
_entity_poly.pdbx_seq_one_letter_code
_entity_poly.pdbx_strand_id
1 'polypeptide(L)'
;MPRRGAKRPTIRDVAERAGVSRGTVSRYLNGGTFVSPQAARKVEKAIAAIGYVANHSARSLATGRAGSIGFLLTEPQQLLFEDPNFSTLYRCAAAALAEHDLPLVLMVAGSPSERRQVLRYIEAGHVDGVLLVSSHEGNPVVKALLDARVPTVACGRPLGFEDRMGYVAADDRGGARTMTRHLLDAGARHLAMIAGPADTSGGQERRAGFLDVLGPGADESLVVPADYT
;
A
#
# COMPACT_ATOMS: atom_id res chain seq x y z
N MET A 1 19.12 -27.41 -8.81
CA MET A 1 19.14 -26.80 -10.14
C MET A 1 17.77 -26.99 -10.79
N PRO A 2 17.00 -25.94 -11.10
CA PRO A 2 15.71 -26.11 -11.81
C PRO A 2 16.01 -26.51 -13.27
N ARG A 3 15.33 -27.54 -13.74
CA ARG A 3 15.42 -28.03 -15.12
C ARG A 3 14.98 -26.92 -16.08
N ARG A 4 15.90 -26.32 -16.82
CA ARG A 4 15.63 -25.54 -18.02
C ARG A 4 14.98 -26.48 -19.05
N GLY A 5 13.71 -26.24 -19.43
CA GLY A 5 13.18 -26.86 -20.62
C GLY A 5 11.73 -27.30 -20.67
N ALA A 6 10.98 -27.35 -19.56
CA ALA A 6 9.55 -27.65 -19.66
C ALA A 6 8.78 -26.35 -19.99
N LYS A 7 8.25 -26.27 -21.22
CA LYS A 7 7.36 -25.18 -21.65
C LYS A 7 6.17 -25.11 -20.70
N ARG A 8 5.94 -23.98 -20.05
CA ARG A 8 4.77 -23.83 -19.15
C ARG A 8 3.49 -24.10 -19.93
N PRO A 9 2.55 -24.89 -19.39
CA PRO A 9 1.26 -25.10 -20.02
C PRO A 9 0.57 -23.77 -20.34
N THR A 10 -0.11 -23.70 -21.46
CA THR A 10 -0.82 -22.53 -21.96
C THR A 10 -2.32 -22.76 -21.92
N ILE A 11 -3.12 -21.68 -22.05
CA ILE A 11 -4.57 -21.77 -22.18
C ILE A 11 -5.00 -22.66 -23.37
N ARG A 12 -4.14 -22.76 -24.41
CA ARG A 12 -4.35 -23.64 -25.55
C ARG A 12 -4.25 -25.11 -25.16
N ASP A 13 -3.25 -25.45 -24.35
CA ASP A 13 -3.06 -26.84 -23.89
C ASP A 13 -4.21 -27.28 -22.98
N VAL A 14 -4.74 -26.35 -22.14
CA VAL A 14 -5.96 -26.60 -21.34
C VAL A 14 -7.18 -26.86 -22.24
N ALA A 15 -7.37 -26.01 -23.27
CA ALA A 15 -8.50 -26.13 -24.19
C ALA A 15 -8.47 -27.46 -24.97
N GLU A 16 -7.32 -27.87 -25.47
CA GLU A 16 -7.08 -29.13 -26.17
C GLU A 16 -7.35 -30.30 -25.23
N ARG A 17 -6.81 -30.30 -24.01
CA ARG A 17 -7.00 -31.35 -23.02
C ARG A 17 -8.45 -31.48 -22.55
N ALA A 18 -9.16 -30.36 -22.40
CA ALA A 18 -10.57 -30.33 -21.98
C ALA A 18 -11.56 -30.64 -23.13
N GLY A 19 -11.13 -30.59 -24.38
CA GLY A 19 -12.01 -30.73 -25.54
C GLY A 19 -13.00 -29.59 -25.69
N VAL A 20 -12.56 -28.33 -25.38
CA VAL A 20 -13.38 -27.11 -25.48
C VAL A 20 -12.63 -26.01 -26.23
N SER A 21 -13.33 -24.91 -26.59
CA SER A 21 -12.69 -23.78 -27.23
C SER A 21 -11.81 -22.98 -26.21
N ARG A 22 -10.78 -22.28 -26.73
CA ARG A 22 -9.99 -21.33 -25.91
C ARG A 22 -10.86 -20.27 -25.24
N GLY A 23 -11.92 -19.81 -25.93
CA GLY A 23 -12.88 -18.85 -25.39
C GLY A 23 -13.67 -19.42 -24.21
N THR A 24 -13.96 -20.71 -24.20
CA THR A 24 -14.62 -21.39 -23.07
C THR A 24 -13.69 -21.46 -21.86
N VAL A 25 -12.41 -21.81 -22.06
CA VAL A 25 -11.41 -21.81 -20.97
C VAL A 25 -11.22 -20.40 -20.41
N SER A 26 -11.08 -19.38 -21.29
CA SER A 26 -10.94 -17.99 -20.88
C SER A 26 -12.13 -17.52 -20.05
N ARG A 27 -13.35 -17.80 -20.47
CA ARG A 27 -14.57 -17.47 -19.71
C ARG A 27 -14.61 -18.17 -18.35
N TYR A 28 -14.24 -19.44 -18.29
CA TYR A 28 -14.15 -20.19 -17.03
C TYR A 28 -13.16 -19.52 -16.06
N LEU A 29 -11.94 -19.19 -16.52
CA LEU A 29 -10.90 -18.59 -15.71
C LEU A 29 -11.24 -17.18 -15.20
N ASN A 30 -12.10 -16.45 -15.93
CA ASN A 30 -12.53 -15.10 -15.59
C ASN A 30 -13.87 -15.05 -14.83
N GLY A 31 -14.37 -16.19 -14.33
CA GLY A 31 -15.64 -16.22 -13.57
C GLY A 31 -16.89 -15.98 -14.41
N GLY A 32 -16.81 -16.13 -15.73
CA GLY A 32 -17.91 -15.85 -16.66
C GLY A 32 -19.10 -16.81 -16.47
N THR A 33 -20.29 -16.25 -16.37
CA THR A 33 -21.57 -16.95 -16.13
C THR A 33 -22.07 -17.83 -17.28
N PHE A 34 -21.38 -17.86 -18.42
CA PHE A 34 -21.80 -18.56 -19.64
C PHE A 34 -20.99 -19.83 -19.95
N VAL A 35 -20.49 -20.53 -18.94
CA VAL A 35 -19.85 -21.82 -19.12
C VAL A 35 -20.75 -22.90 -18.54
N SER A 36 -21.14 -23.90 -19.36
CA SER A 36 -21.98 -24.98 -18.86
C SER A 36 -21.29 -25.74 -17.74
N PRO A 37 -22.03 -26.30 -16.75
CA PRO A 37 -21.45 -27.10 -15.66
C PRO A 37 -20.58 -28.25 -16.12
N GLN A 38 -20.92 -28.85 -17.28
CA GLN A 38 -20.15 -29.90 -17.90
C GLN A 38 -18.80 -29.41 -18.46
N ALA A 39 -18.81 -28.27 -19.15
CA ALA A 39 -17.59 -27.67 -19.68
C ALA A 39 -16.67 -27.16 -18.54
N ALA A 40 -17.24 -26.58 -17.49
CA ALA A 40 -16.50 -26.17 -16.32
C ALA A 40 -15.72 -27.31 -15.68
N ARG A 41 -16.39 -28.43 -15.42
CA ARG A 41 -15.74 -29.65 -14.88
C ARG A 41 -14.64 -30.22 -15.76
N LYS A 42 -14.80 -30.16 -17.10
CA LYS A 42 -13.76 -30.62 -18.05
C LYS A 42 -12.52 -29.70 -17.98
N VAL A 43 -12.75 -28.39 -17.93
CA VAL A 43 -11.66 -27.39 -17.82
C VAL A 43 -10.92 -27.55 -16.50
N GLU A 44 -11.62 -27.67 -15.38
CA GLU A 44 -11.03 -27.86 -14.05
C GLU A 44 -10.14 -29.11 -13.99
N LYS A 45 -10.63 -30.24 -14.49
CA LYS A 45 -9.84 -31.50 -14.59
C LYS A 45 -8.61 -31.32 -15.49
N ALA A 46 -8.73 -30.62 -16.60
CA ALA A 46 -7.62 -30.37 -17.49
C ALA A 46 -6.55 -29.47 -16.83
N ILE A 47 -6.95 -28.40 -16.13
CA ILE A 47 -6.05 -27.52 -15.37
C ILE A 47 -5.26 -28.32 -14.34
N ALA A 48 -5.95 -29.13 -13.51
CA ALA A 48 -5.30 -29.97 -12.51
C ALA A 48 -4.33 -30.98 -13.13
N ALA A 49 -4.72 -31.62 -14.25
CA ALA A 49 -3.94 -32.69 -14.89
C ALA A 49 -2.63 -32.20 -15.54
N ILE A 50 -2.58 -30.95 -16.02
CA ILE A 50 -1.38 -30.39 -16.68
C ILE A 50 -0.64 -29.37 -15.83
N GLY A 51 -1.12 -29.09 -14.61
CA GLY A 51 -0.51 -28.08 -13.71
C GLY A 51 -0.56 -26.68 -14.31
N TYR A 52 -1.64 -26.34 -15.04
CA TYR A 52 -1.78 -25.01 -15.60
C TYR A 52 -2.03 -23.99 -14.51
N VAL A 53 -1.20 -22.95 -14.50
CA VAL A 53 -1.39 -21.76 -13.67
C VAL A 53 -1.74 -20.61 -14.62
N ALA A 54 -2.87 -19.94 -14.36
CA ALA A 54 -3.28 -18.80 -15.17
C ALA A 54 -2.16 -17.75 -15.23
N ASN A 55 -1.80 -17.35 -16.46
CA ASN A 55 -0.80 -16.34 -16.65
C ASN A 55 -1.38 -14.97 -16.22
N HIS A 56 -0.83 -14.41 -15.15
CA HIS A 56 -1.26 -13.14 -14.60
C HIS A 56 -1.18 -12.00 -15.64
N SER A 57 -0.11 -11.96 -16.44
CA SER A 57 0.06 -10.96 -17.51
C SER A 57 -1.01 -11.08 -18.62
N ALA A 58 -1.43 -12.31 -18.94
CA ALA A 58 -2.50 -12.53 -19.92
C ALA A 58 -3.88 -12.13 -19.35
N ARG A 59 -4.06 -12.31 -18.05
CA ARG A 59 -5.28 -11.90 -17.34
C ARG A 59 -5.35 -10.38 -17.24
N SER A 60 -4.26 -9.71 -16.83
CA SER A 60 -4.22 -8.24 -16.76
C SER A 60 -4.43 -7.57 -18.11
N LEU A 61 -3.89 -8.12 -19.19
CA LEU A 61 -4.16 -7.65 -20.56
C LEU A 61 -5.67 -7.78 -20.94
N ALA A 62 -6.33 -8.85 -20.50
CA ALA A 62 -7.73 -9.11 -20.82
C ALA A 62 -8.71 -8.30 -19.94
N THR A 63 -8.34 -8.02 -18.70
CA THR A 63 -9.20 -7.35 -17.70
C THR A 63 -8.84 -5.89 -17.49
N GLY A 64 -7.68 -5.44 -17.94
CA GLY A 64 -7.10 -4.12 -17.63
C GLY A 64 -6.73 -3.95 -16.15
N ARG A 65 -6.65 -5.05 -15.37
CA ARG A 65 -6.37 -5.02 -13.92
C ARG A 65 -5.17 -5.87 -13.57
N ALA A 66 -4.30 -5.34 -12.73
CA ALA A 66 -3.14 -6.06 -12.20
C ALA A 66 -3.53 -7.13 -11.16
N GLY A 67 -4.65 -6.95 -10.44
CA GLY A 67 -5.08 -7.85 -9.36
C GLY A 67 -4.12 -7.81 -8.16
N SER A 68 -3.52 -6.68 -7.88
CA SER A 68 -2.61 -6.46 -6.75
C SER A 68 -2.63 -5.00 -6.30
N ILE A 69 -2.29 -4.76 -5.03
CA ILE A 69 -2.18 -3.44 -4.44
C ILE A 69 -0.72 -3.19 -4.03
N GLY A 70 -0.22 -1.98 -4.29
CA GLY A 70 1.09 -1.56 -3.84
C GLY A 70 1.07 -1.01 -2.42
N PHE A 71 2.00 -1.45 -1.57
CA PHE A 71 2.34 -0.77 -0.32
C PHE A 71 3.60 0.04 -0.58
N LEU A 72 3.45 1.35 -0.71
CA LEU A 72 4.52 2.25 -1.07
C LEU A 72 5.02 3.00 0.15
N LEU A 73 6.20 2.60 0.64
CA LEU A 73 6.92 3.28 1.71
C LEU A 73 7.88 4.31 1.10
N THR A 74 7.74 5.57 1.49
CA THR A 74 8.59 6.66 0.97
C THR A 74 9.76 7.01 1.89
N GLU A 75 10.04 6.14 2.85
CA GLU A 75 11.16 6.19 3.78
C GLU A 75 12.33 5.29 3.36
N PRO A 76 13.52 5.48 3.94
CA PRO A 76 14.60 4.51 3.81
C PRO A 76 14.19 3.10 4.22
N GLN A 77 14.70 2.09 3.51
CA GLN A 77 14.30 0.70 3.72
C GLN A 77 14.51 0.21 5.16
N GLN A 78 15.51 0.74 5.85
CA GLN A 78 15.84 0.39 7.23
C GLN A 78 14.64 0.62 8.16
N LEU A 79 13.93 1.73 7.98
CA LEU A 79 12.78 2.10 8.84
C LEU A 79 11.62 1.10 8.77
N LEU A 80 11.48 0.34 7.68
CA LEU A 80 10.47 -0.72 7.61
C LEU A 80 10.66 -1.78 8.70
N PHE A 81 11.91 -2.02 9.09
CA PHE A 81 12.28 -3.06 10.06
C PHE A 81 12.55 -2.51 11.47
N GLU A 82 12.98 -1.26 11.56
CA GLU A 82 13.33 -0.59 12.81
C GLU A 82 12.11 0.06 13.47
N ASP A 83 11.20 0.64 12.68
CA ASP A 83 9.94 1.21 13.20
C ASP A 83 8.81 0.17 13.14
N PRO A 84 8.32 -0.29 14.30
CA PRO A 84 7.23 -1.28 14.38
C PRO A 84 5.90 -0.77 13.79
N ASN A 85 5.74 0.55 13.62
CA ASN A 85 4.55 1.12 13.00
C ASN A 85 4.42 0.69 11.53
N PHE A 86 5.50 0.79 10.73
CA PHE A 86 5.47 0.41 9.32
C PHE A 86 5.23 -1.09 9.12
N SER A 87 5.88 -1.93 9.92
CA SER A 87 5.69 -3.38 9.86
C SER A 87 4.27 -3.80 10.28
N THR A 88 3.67 -3.09 11.24
CA THR A 88 2.29 -3.31 11.68
C THR A 88 1.31 -2.89 10.59
N LEU A 89 1.46 -1.71 9.99
CA LEU A 89 0.63 -1.25 8.87
C LEU A 89 0.68 -2.24 7.70
N TYR A 90 1.87 -2.68 7.31
CA TYR A 90 2.04 -3.66 6.24
C TYR A 90 1.30 -4.96 6.55
N ARG A 91 1.48 -5.52 7.75
CA ARG A 91 0.83 -6.76 8.17
C ARG A 91 -0.70 -6.65 8.17
N CYS A 92 -1.25 -5.55 8.71
CA CYS A 92 -2.68 -5.32 8.74
C CYS A 92 -3.26 -5.14 7.33
N ALA A 93 -2.59 -4.38 6.47
CA ALA A 93 -2.99 -4.21 5.07
C ALA A 93 -2.94 -5.53 4.30
N ALA A 94 -1.89 -6.34 4.48
CA ALA A 94 -1.78 -7.65 3.85
C ALA A 94 -2.89 -8.61 4.30
N ALA A 95 -3.23 -8.61 5.59
CA ALA A 95 -4.32 -9.44 6.13
C ALA A 95 -5.68 -9.04 5.54
N ALA A 96 -5.98 -7.74 5.51
CA ALA A 96 -7.24 -7.24 4.94
C ALA A 96 -7.37 -7.53 3.43
N LEU A 97 -6.29 -7.40 2.67
CA LEU A 97 -6.30 -7.69 1.24
C LEU A 97 -6.39 -9.19 0.93
N ALA A 98 -5.87 -10.04 1.80
CA ALA A 98 -5.97 -11.49 1.66
C ALA A 98 -7.43 -11.97 1.71
N GLU A 99 -8.32 -11.31 2.45
CA GLU A 99 -9.77 -11.60 2.47
C GLU A 99 -10.43 -11.37 1.09
N HIS A 100 -9.76 -10.62 0.22
CA HIS A 100 -10.20 -10.31 -1.14
C HIS A 100 -9.37 -10.98 -2.23
N ASP A 101 -8.51 -11.95 -1.87
CA ASP A 101 -7.58 -12.59 -2.80
C ASP A 101 -6.64 -11.60 -3.53
N LEU A 102 -6.31 -10.47 -2.90
CA LEU A 102 -5.45 -9.44 -3.45
C LEU A 102 -4.06 -9.50 -2.79
N PRO A 103 -2.99 -9.79 -3.52
CA PRO A 103 -1.62 -9.69 -3.00
C PRO A 103 -1.22 -8.24 -2.76
N LEU A 104 -0.48 -8.01 -1.68
CA LEU A 104 0.16 -6.75 -1.36
C LEU A 104 1.62 -6.77 -1.83
N VAL A 105 1.98 -5.80 -2.67
CA VAL A 105 3.34 -5.64 -3.23
C VAL A 105 4.06 -4.55 -2.47
N LEU A 106 5.10 -4.92 -1.71
CA LEU A 106 5.95 -3.96 -1.02
C LEU A 106 6.86 -3.21 -2.02
N MET A 107 6.80 -1.91 -1.98
CA MET A 107 7.62 -1.00 -2.77
C MET A 107 8.27 0.03 -1.85
N VAL A 108 9.57 0.24 -1.99
CA VAL A 108 10.33 1.24 -1.22
C VAL A 108 10.82 2.33 -2.15
N ALA A 109 10.67 3.58 -1.74
CA ALA A 109 10.99 4.77 -2.52
C ALA A 109 11.70 5.85 -1.68
N GLY A 110 12.62 5.44 -0.80
CA GLY A 110 13.39 6.32 0.07
C GLY A 110 14.42 7.16 -0.68
N SER A 111 14.97 6.65 -1.78
CA SER A 111 15.94 7.38 -2.61
C SER A 111 15.35 7.88 -3.93
N PRO A 112 15.95 8.91 -4.58
CA PRO A 112 15.51 9.38 -5.89
C PRO A 112 15.52 8.32 -6.99
N SER A 113 16.44 7.35 -6.95
CA SER A 113 16.52 6.23 -7.90
C SER A 113 15.38 5.25 -7.71
N GLU A 114 15.10 4.86 -6.46
CA GLU A 114 13.99 3.98 -6.10
C GLU A 114 12.65 4.61 -6.48
N ARG A 115 12.45 5.90 -6.17
CA ARG A 115 11.24 6.64 -6.58
C ARG A 115 10.97 6.54 -8.08
N ARG A 116 11.99 6.80 -8.92
CA ARG A 116 11.84 6.68 -10.38
C ARG A 116 11.51 5.26 -10.82
N GLN A 117 12.11 4.26 -10.19
CA GLN A 117 11.87 2.86 -10.53
C GLN A 117 10.44 2.44 -10.14
N VAL A 118 10.02 2.78 -8.93
CA VAL A 118 8.69 2.44 -8.41
C VAL A 118 7.59 3.14 -9.20
N LEU A 119 7.74 4.43 -9.52
CA LEU A 119 6.75 5.15 -10.30
C LEU A 119 6.59 4.53 -11.69
N ARG A 120 7.67 4.19 -12.39
CA ARG A 120 7.58 3.48 -13.68
C ARG A 120 6.86 2.12 -13.56
N TYR A 121 7.07 1.40 -12.47
CA TYR A 121 6.41 0.12 -12.22
C TYR A 121 4.89 0.31 -12.02
N ILE A 122 4.49 1.32 -11.26
CA ILE A 122 3.10 1.67 -11.02
C ILE A 122 2.43 2.17 -12.30
N GLU A 123 3.05 3.10 -13.03
CA GLU A 123 2.56 3.66 -14.30
C GLU A 123 2.40 2.60 -15.40
N ALA A 124 3.23 1.55 -15.37
CA ALA A 124 3.08 0.40 -16.26
C ALA A 124 1.88 -0.51 -15.91
N GLY A 125 1.10 -0.17 -14.87
CA GLY A 125 -0.11 -0.89 -14.48
C GLY A 125 0.15 -2.23 -13.80
N HIS A 126 1.27 -2.37 -13.08
CA HIS A 126 1.59 -3.59 -12.34
C HIS A 126 0.89 -3.69 -10.98
N VAL A 127 0.21 -2.65 -10.55
CA VAL A 127 -0.70 -2.63 -9.38
C VAL A 127 -1.97 -1.87 -9.74
N ASP A 128 -3.11 -2.22 -9.15
CA ASP A 128 -4.41 -1.57 -9.38
C ASP A 128 -4.60 -0.31 -8.53
N GLY A 129 -3.84 -0.19 -7.46
CA GLY A 129 -3.88 0.94 -6.54
C GLY A 129 -2.69 0.91 -5.58
N VAL A 130 -2.56 1.98 -4.80
CA VAL A 130 -1.43 2.18 -3.89
C VAL A 130 -1.91 2.59 -2.50
N LEU A 131 -1.39 1.93 -1.47
CA LEU A 131 -1.36 2.43 -0.11
C LEU A 131 -0.04 3.21 0.06
N LEU A 132 -0.13 4.52 0.15
CA LEU A 132 1.02 5.41 0.33
C LEU A 132 1.28 5.57 1.82
N VAL A 133 2.48 5.22 2.27
CA VAL A 133 2.86 5.23 3.68
C VAL A 133 4.05 6.15 3.88
N SER A 134 3.95 6.99 4.91
CA SER A 134 4.91 8.03 5.24
C SER A 134 5.14 9.03 4.10
N SER A 135 4.33 10.07 4.09
CA SER A 135 4.43 11.14 3.10
C SER A 135 4.92 12.42 3.79
N HIS A 136 6.08 12.89 3.37
CA HIS A 136 6.62 14.20 3.74
C HIS A 136 6.03 15.30 2.87
N GLU A 137 5.94 16.52 3.40
CA GLU A 137 5.52 17.70 2.64
C GLU A 137 6.41 17.89 1.40
N GLY A 138 5.79 18.20 0.26
CA GLY A 138 6.52 18.37 -1.00
C GLY A 138 7.08 17.07 -1.61
N ASN A 139 6.72 15.90 -1.10
CA ASN A 139 7.18 14.63 -1.68
C ASN A 139 6.69 14.48 -3.14
N PRO A 140 7.60 14.38 -4.13
CA PRO A 140 7.22 14.33 -5.55
C PRO A 140 6.43 13.08 -5.93
N VAL A 141 6.46 12.02 -5.11
CA VAL A 141 5.72 10.78 -5.34
C VAL A 141 4.21 11.03 -5.27
N VAL A 142 3.74 11.86 -4.32
CA VAL A 142 2.31 12.18 -4.18
C VAL A 142 1.78 12.81 -5.46
N LYS A 143 2.49 13.85 -5.96
CA LYS A 143 2.12 14.51 -7.21
C LYS A 143 2.13 13.55 -8.40
N ALA A 144 3.16 12.71 -8.52
CA ALA A 144 3.29 11.76 -9.63
C ALA A 144 2.15 10.73 -9.64
N LEU A 145 1.75 10.19 -8.48
CA LEU A 145 0.60 9.27 -8.36
C LEU A 145 -0.71 9.93 -8.80
N LEU A 146 -0.94 11.20 -8.40
CA LEU A 146 -2.12 11.97 -8.79
C LEU A 146 -2.13 12.26 -10.31
N ASP A 147 -0.99 12.70 -10.87
CA ASP A 147 -0.87 12.99 -12.30
C ASP A 147 -1.08 11.73 -13.16
N ALA A 148 -0.59 10.58 -12.70
CA ALA A 148 -0.81 9.28 -13.32
C ALA A 148 -2.21 8.69 -13.07
N ARG A 149 -3.06 9.37 -12.26
CA ARG A 149 -4.41 8.94 -11.89
C ARG A 149 -4.46 7.55 -11.27
N VAL A 150 -3.43 7.19 -10.53
CA VAL A 150 -3.38 5.89 -9.82
C VAL A 150 -4.30 5.97 -8.60
N PRO A 151 -5.24 5.03 -8.42
CA PRO A 151 -6.04 4.96 -7.20
C PRO A 151 -5.12 4.85 -5.99
N THR A 152 -5.13 5.86 -5.11
CA THR A 152 -4.21 5.94 -3.98
C THR A 152 -4.95 6.34 -2.71
N VAL A 153 -4.62 5.65 -1.61
CA VAL A 153 -5.02 6.04 -0.25
C VAL A 153 -3.76 6.24 0.56
N ALA A 154 -3.63 7.39 1.22
CA ALA A 154 -2.51 7.67 2.10
C ALA A 154 -2.78 7.17 3.53
N CYS A 155 -1.76 6.61 4.16
CA CYS A 155 -1.69 6.36 5.60
C CYS A 155 -1.01 7.57 6.25
N GLY A 156 -1.79 8.43 6.88
CA GLY A 156 -1.43 9.78 7.25
C GLY A 156 -1.99 10.83 6.28
N ARG A 157 -2.18 12.04 6.75
CA ARG A 157 -2.71 13.14 5.94
C ARG A 157 -1.65 13.58 4.91
N PRO A 158 -1.96 13.57 3.60
CA PRO A 158 -1.00 13.96 2.57
C PRO A 158 -0.93 15.49 2.46
N LEU A 159 0.02 16.10 3.17
CA LEU A 159 0.16 17.55 3.28
C LEU A 159 0.20 18.25 1.90
N GLY A 160 -0.70 19.22 1.72
CA GLY A 160 -0.88 19.96 0.47
C GLY A 160 -1.70 19.24 -0.62
N PHE A 161 -2.22 18.05 -0.32
CA PHE A 161 -3.03 17.23 -1.26
C PHE A 161 -4.29 16.63 -0.61
N GLU A 162 -4.71 17.15 0.55
CA GLU A 162 -5.79 16.61 1.37
C GLU A 162 -7.13 16.52 0.62
N ASP A 163 -7.41 17.48 -0.25
CA ASP A 163 -8.63 17.54 -1.06
C ASP A 163 -8.56 16.70 -2.35
N ARG A 164 -7.37 16.13 -2.65
CA ARG A 164 -7.10 15.43 -3.91
C ARG A 164 -6.81 13.96 -3.74
N MET A 165 -6.51 13.50 -2.53
CA MET A 165 -6.16 12.13 -2.22
C MET A 165 -6.91 11.66 -0.97
N GLY A 166 -7.57 10.50 -1.05
CA GLY A 166 -8.16 9.86 0.12
C GLY A 166 -7.08 9.45 1.11
N TYR A 167 -7.36 9.57 2.41
CA TYR A 167 -6.42 9.17 3.45
C TYR A 167 -7.10 8.63 4.69
N VAL A 168 -6.34 7.89 5.48
CA VAL A 168 -6.70 7.45 6.84
C VAL A 168 -5.60 7.93 7.77
N ALA A 169 -5.96 8.63 8.83
CA ALA A 169 -5.01 9.15 9.82
C ALA A 169 -5.52 8.90 11.25
N ALA A 170 -4.58 8.75 12.18
CA ALA A 170 -4.89 8.79 13.60
C ALA A 170 -5.19 10.23 14.03
N ASP A 171 -5.93 10.38 15.13
CA ASP A 171 -6.10 11.69 15.79
C ASP A 171 -4.85 12.05 16.62
N ASP A 172 -3.76 12.31 15.91
CA ASP A 172 -2.47 12.66 16.51
C ASP A 172 -2.56 13.89 17.43
N ARG A 173 -3.38 14.88 17.03
CA ARG A 173 -3.57 16.12 17.80
C ARG A 173 -4.34 15.86 19.09
N GLY A 174 -5.44 15.09 19.01
CA GLY A 174 -6.20 14.70 20.19
C GLY A 174 -5.41 13.81 21.14
N GLY A 175 -4.65 12.85 20.59
CA GLY A 175 -3.74 12.01 21.36
C GLY A 175 -2.67 12.82 22.12
N ALA A 176 -2.03 13.77 21.44
CA ALA A 176 -1.04 14.64 22.05
C ALA A 176 -1.65 15.54 23.14
N ARG A 177 -2.85 16.09 22.92
CA ARG A 177 -3.59 16.84 23.96
C ARG A 177 -3.86 15.99 25.19
N THR A 178 -4.32 14.77 24.99
CA THR A 178 -4.63 13.84 26.07
C THR A 178 -3.40 13.53 26.90
N MET A 179 -2.29 13.20 26.24
CA MET A 179 -1.03 12.90 26.89
C MET A 179 -0.49 14.11 27.66
N THR A 180 -0.53 15.30 27.07
CA THR A 180 -0.03 16.54 27.70
C THR A 180 -0.86 16.89 28.95
N ARG A 181 -2.20 16.79 28.88
CA ARG A 181 -3.06 16.98 30.05
C ARG A 181 -2.77 15.98 31.16
N HIS A 182 -2.62 14.70 30.79
CA HIS A 182 -2.29 13.65 31.75
C HIS A 182 -1.02 13.97 32.54
N LEU A 183 0.03 14.46 31.87
CA LEU A 183 1.28 14.84 32.54
C LEU A 183 1.09 16.03 33.51
N LEU A 184 0.30 17.04 33.13
CA LEU A 184 -0.01 18.19 33.98
C LEU A 184 -0.84 17.75 35.19
N ASP A 185 -1.85 16.92 34.99
CA ASP A 185 -2.72 16.40 36.07
C ASP A 185 -1.92 15.50 37.02
N ALA A 186 -0.90 14.80 36.54
CA ALA A 186 0.05 14.04 37.36
C ALA A 186 1.04 14.92 38.12
N GLY A 187 0.96 16.27 38.00
CA GLY A 187 1.76 17.23 38.75
C GLY A 187 3.01 17.76 38.03
N ALA A 188 3.24 17.38 36.78
CA ALA A 188 4.36 17.94 36.01
C ALA A 188 4.17 19.47 35.82
N ARG A 189 5.24 20.25 36.01
CA ARG A 189 5.21 21.72 35.91
C ARG A 189 5.98 22.23 34.70
N HIS A 190 6.96 21.49 34.28
CA HIS A 190 7.81 21.83 33.12
C HIS A 190 7.75 20.65 32.16
N LEU A 191 7.19 20.87 30.98
CA LEU A 191 7.06 19.86 29.94
C LEU A 191 7.93 20.24 28.76
N ALA A 192 8.65 19.24 28.24
CA ALA A 192 9.35 19.34 26.97
C ALA A 192 8.79 18.28 26.02
N MET A 193 8.93 18.52 24.73
CA MET A 193 8.50 17.61 23.68
C MET A 193 9.67 17.28 22.76
N ILE A 194 9.94 16.00 22.56
CA ILE A 194 10.72 15.54 21.41
C ILE A 194 9.72 15.38 20.26
N ALA A 195 9.73 16.33 19.33
CA ALA A 195 8.80 16.36 18.22
C ALA A 195 9.30 15.50 17.07
N GLY A 196 8.38 14.90 16.32
CA GLY A 196 8.70 14.27 15.05
C GLY A 196 9.02 15.27 13.95
N PRO A 197 9.36 14.78 12.73
CA PRO A 197 9.69 15.66 11.60
C PRO A 197 8.59 16.68 11.32
N ALA A 198 8.98 17.94 11.15
CA ALA A 198 8.05 19.04 10.94
C ALA A 198 7.34 19.01 9.57
N ASP A 199 7.84 18.23 8.65
CA ASP A 199 7.30 18.01 7.28
C ASP A 199 6.41 16.77 7.17
N THR A 200 6.05 16.14 8.30
CA THR A 200 5.05 15.08 8.37
C THR A 200 3.78 15.53 9.08
N SER A 201 2.62 15.05 8.63
CA SER A 201 1.34 15.40 9.26
C SER A 201 1.27 14.99 10.73
N GLY A 202 1.75 13.81 11.08
CA GLY A 202 1.78 13.33 12.47
C GLY A 202 2.68 14.17 13.36
N GLY A 203 3.85 14.61 12.85
CA GLY A 203 4.75 15.53 13.57
C GLY A 203 4.09 16.88 13.84
N GLN A 204 3.49 17.50 12.81
CA GLN A 204 2.77 18.77 12.93
C GLN A 204 1.59 18.69 13.91
N GLU A 205 0.74 17.66 13.78
CA GLU A 205 -0.45 17.53 14.61
C GLU A 205 -0.10 17.23 16.08
N ARG A 206 0.89 16.38 16.35
CA ARG A 206 1.34 16.14 17.73
C ARG A 206 1.94 17.37 18.37
N ARG A 207 2.76 18.13 17.63
CA ARG A 207 3.27 19.41 18.10
C ARG A 207 2.13 20.40 18.40
N ALA A 208 1.17 20.54 17.48
CA ALA A 208 0.02 21.39 17.68
C ALA A 208 -0.80 20.97 18.92
N GLY A 209 -1.07 19.67 19.10
CA GLY A 209 -1.78 19.17 20.26
C GLY A 209 -1.08 19.43 21.59
N PHE A 210 0.24 19.34 21.64
CA PHE A 210 1.05 19.70 22.81
C PHE A 210 0.91 21.18 23.14
N LEU A 211 1.09 22.06 22.16
CA LEU A 211 0.99 23.52 22.33
C LEU A 211 -0.43 23.99 22.65
N ASP A 212 -1.46 23.35 22.08
CA ASP A 212 -2.88 23.65 22.42
C ASP A 212 -3.17 23.56 23.91
N VAL A 213 -2.51 22.65 24.62
CA VAL A 213 -2.72 22.44 26.07
C VAL A 213 -1.91 23.40 26.90
N LEU A 214 -0.68 23.72 26.48
CA LEU A 214 0.18 24.66 27.20
C LEU A 214 -0.24 26.12 26.99
N GLY A 215 -0.92 26.40 25.89
CA GLY A 215 -1.44 27.72 25.58
C GLY A 215 -0.37 28.75 25.11
N PRO A 216 -0.75 30.04 25.02
CA PRO A 216 0.10 31.07 24.43
C PRO A 216 1.40 31.38 25.19
N GLY A 217 1.53 30.87 26.43
CA GLY A 217 2.75 31.02 27.24
C GLY A 217 3.71 29.85 27.13
N ALA A 218 3.48 28.93 26.19
CA ALA A 218 4.36 27.80 25.99
C ALA A 218 5.77 28.24 25.57
N ASP A 219 6.76 27.68 26.25
CA ASP A 219 8.15 27.89 25.85
C ASP A 219 8.50 26.96 24.69
N GLU A 220 8.47 27.49 23.47
CA GLU A 220 8.76 26.70 22.26
C GLU A 220 10.20 26.20 22.20
N SER A 221 11.12 26.72 23.00
CA SER A 221 12.49 26.20 23.09
C SER A 221 12.55 24.79 23.71
N LEU A 222 11.48 24.41 24.42
CA LEU A 222 11.30 23.05 24.97
C LEU A 222 10.71 22.03 23.96
N VAL A 223 10.44 22.47 22.72
CA VAL A 223 10.05 21.59 21.61
C VAL A 223 11.27 21.28 20.76
N VAL A 224 11.88 20.13 21.00
CA VAL A 224 13.11 19.70 20.32
C VAL A 224 12.75 18.88 19.09
N PRO A 225 13.15 19.29 17.87
CA PRO A 225 12.89 18.53 16.66
C PRO A 225 13.71 17.23 16.66
N ALA A 226 13.10 16.15 16.16
CA ALA A 226 13.72 14.84 15.94
C ALA A 226 13.14 14.18 14.67
N ASP A 227 13.74 13.11 14.22
CA ASP A 227 13.45 12.41 12.96
C ASP A 227 12.90 10.98 13.15
N TYR A 228 12.50 10.62 14.36
CA TYR A 228 12.05 9.27 14.77
C TYR A 228 13.18 8.22 14.85
N THR A 229 14.45 8.61 14.87
CA THR A 229 15.62 7.72 15.08
C THR A 229 16.27 7.89 16.44
#